data_b92a344e2a45453b0e5e255c863a03f4
#
_entry.id   b92a344e2a45453b0e5e255c863a03f4
#
_cell.length_a   1.000
_cell.length_b   1.000
_cell.length_c   1.000
_cell.angle_alpha   90.00
_cell.angle_beta   90.00
_cell.angle_gamma   90.00
#
_symmetry.space_group_name_H-M   'P 1'
#
loop_
_entity.id
_entity.type
_entity.pdbx_description
1 polymer ?
#
loop_
_entity_poly.entity_id
_entity_poly.type
_entity_poly.pdbx_seq_one_letter_code
_entity_poly.pdbx_strand_id
1 'polypeptide(L)'
;EKFLLTLSEPHKSELPETLAKFKLSFHPVILARTVASDLNDLDLKEYGLLALYSPSDVKALVEHFGTEGLPAIAVFGEGTLRAALDAGLTVLANAPTPEAPSMAKAVDIFLTKVAAGEEPQPVALTTDTRKKEFIRSQQHKLAKKGRTRRPTTESRK
;
A
#
# COMPACT_ATOMS: atom_id res chain seq x y z
N GLU A 1 12.09 -31.55 -4.58
CA GLU A 1 11.29 -30.81 -5.54
C GLU A 1 11.91 -29.43 -5.76
N LYS A 2 11.77 -28.89 -6.97
CA LYS A 2 12.26 -27.57 -7.35
C LYS A 2 11.08 -26.69 -7.75
N PHE A 3 10.96 -25.51 -7.16
CA PHE A 3 9.86 -24.58 -7.41
C PHE A 3 10.27 -23.52 -8.43
N LEU A 4 9.34 -23.11 -9.28
CA LEU A 4 9.46 -21.91 -10.08
C LEU A 4 8.74 -20.77 -9.34
N LEU A 5 9.49 -19.73 -8.94
CA LEU A 5 8.93 -18.57 -8.26
C LEU A 5 8.74 -17.45 -9.26
N THR A 6 7.51 -17.24 -9.68
CA THR A 6 7.16 -16.13 -10.59
C THR A 6 6.96 -14.84 -9.78
N LEU A 7 7.60 -13.77 -10.22
CA LEU A 7 7.60 -12.48 -9.53
C LEU A 7 7.24 -11.35 -10.51
N SER A 8 6.72 -10.28 -9.96
CA SER A 8 6.64 -8.97 -10.65
C SER A 8 7.75 -8.05 -10.14
N GLU A 9 8.18 -7.09 -10.94
CA GLU A 9 9.16 -6.08 -10.53
C GLU A 9 8.47 -4.71 -10.45
N PRO A 10 8.57 -3.98 -9.33
CA PRO A 10 9.21 -4.36 -8.06
C PRO A 10 8.40 -5.40 -7.26
N HIS A 11 9.09 -6.22 -6.47
CA HIS A 11 8.45 -7.20 -5.57
C HIS A 11 9.02 -7.10 -4.16
N LYS A 12 8.25 -7.60 -3.19
CA LYS A 12 8.72 -7.73 -1.81
C LYS A 12 9.66 -8.93 -1.70
N SER A 13 10.75 -8.78 -0.95
CA SER A 13 11.73 -9.86 -0.70
C SER A 13 11.20 -10.96 0.26
N GLU A 14 10.04 -10.75 0.87
CA GLU A 14 9.48 -11.59 1.93
C GLU A 14 9.28 -13.05 1.49
N LEU A 15 8.76 -13.28 0.28
CA LEU A 15 8.52 -14.64 -0.21
C LEU A 15 9.82 -15.36 -0.59
N PRO A 16 10.75 -14.80 -1.37
CA PRO A 16 12.06 -15.42 -1.59
C PRO A 16 12.83 -15.70 -0.30
N GLU A 17 12.84 -14.77 0.65
CA GLU A 17 13.51 -14.95 1.95
C GLU A 17 12.87 -16.09 2.75
N THR A 18 11.54 -16.21 2.71
CA THR A 18 10.81 -17.29 3.39
C THR A 18 11.17 -18.64 2.80
N LEU A 19 11.15 -18.78 1.47
CA LEU A 19 11.54 -20.03 0.81
C LEU A 19 12.98 -20.43 1.12
N ALA A 20 13.90 -19.47 1.09
CA ALA A 20 15.30 -19.70 1.46
C ALA A 20 15.45 -20.12 2.93
N LYS A 21 14.68 -19.51 3.85
CA LYS A 21 14.66 -19.87 5.28
C LYS A 21 14.23 -21.32 5.51
N PHE A 22 13.26 -21.80 4.73
CA PHE A 22 12.81 -23.20 4.78
C PHE A 22 13.67 -24.15 3.94
N LYS A 23 14.78 -23.66 3.37
CA LYS A 23 15.71 -24.44 2.53
C LYS A 23 15.02 -25.11 1.32
N LEU A 24 13.97 -24.49 0.82
CA LEU A 24 13.28 -24.93 -0.38
C LEU A 24 14.06 -24.48 -1.62
N SER A 25 14.29 -25.40 -2.55
CA SER A 25 14.96 -25.08 -3.82
C SER A 25 13.98 -24.37 -4.76
N PHE A 26 14.28 -23.15 -5.17
CA PHE A 26 13.45 -22.39 -6.11
C PHE A 26 14.29 -21.63 -7.13
N HIS A 27 13.67 -21.34 -8.28
CA HIS A 27 14.22 -20.50 -9.33
C HIS A 27 13.32 -19.27 -9.51
N PRO A 28 13.81 -18.06 -9.22
CA PRO A 28 13.01 -16.85 -9.40
C PRO A 28 12.99 -16.44 -10.88
N VAL A 29 11.83 -16.04 -11.37
CA VAL A 29 11.62 -15.51 -12.73
C VAL A 29 10.75 -14.27 -12.67
N ILE A 30 11.21 -13.18 -13.24
CA ILE A 30 10.41 -11.95 -13.40
C ILE A 30 9.51 -12.12 -14.63
N LEU A 31 8.20 -12.18 -14.42
CA LEU A 31 7.21 -12.29 -15.51
C LEU A 31 6.55 -10.97 -15.87
N ALA A 32 6.55 -9.99 -14.96
CA ALA A 32 5.92 -8.69 -15.19
C ALA A 32 6.75 -7.58 -14.58
N ARG A 33 6.65 -6.39 -15.17
CA ARG A 33 7.21 -5.15 -14.62
C ARG A 33 6.11 -4.11 -14.51
N THR A 34 6.01 -3.48 -13.35
CA THR A 34 5.15 -2.30 -13.17
C THR A 34 5.97 -1.09 -13.55
N VAL A 35 5.53 -0.38 -14.58
CA VAL A 35 6.12 0.90 -15.02
C VAL A 35 5.08 1.99 -14.84
N ALA A 36 5.53 3.19 -14.46
CA ALA A 36 4.66 4.35 -14.44
C ALA A 36 4.28 4.72 -15.89
N SER A 37 3.00 4.99 -16.12
CA SER A 37 2.54 5.54 -17.38
C SER A 37 2.88 7.04 -17.45
N ASP A 38 3.00 7.56 -18.66
CA ASP A 38 3.01 9.01 -18.87
C ASP A 38 1.61 9.56 -18.55
N LEU A 39 1.56 10.54 -17.65
CA LEU A 39 0.33 11.16 -17.18
C LEU A 39 0.20 12.62 -17.66
N ASN A 40 1.09 13.09 -18.54
CA ASN A 40 1.14 14.48 -18.99
C ASN A 40 -0.13 14.93 -19.73
N ASP A 41 -0.82 14.00 -20.37
CA ASP A 41 -2.04 14.28 -21.14
C ASP A 41 -3.33 14.23 -20.28
N LEU A 42 -3.22 14.00 -18.97
CA LEU A 42 -4.36 13.91 -18.06
C LEU A 42 -4.65 15.25 -17.40
N ASP A 43 -5.82 15.82 -17.65
CA ASP A 43 -6.36 16.93 -16.85
C ASP A 43 -7.26 16.37 -15.74
N LEU A 44 -6.73 16.37 -14.51
CA LEU A 44 -7.46 15.84 -13.36
C LEU A 44 -8.71 16.65 -13.01
N LYS A 45 -8.86 17.89 -13.51
CA LYS A 45 -10.05 18.72 -13.26
C LYS A 45 -11.31 18.20 -13.96
N GLU A 46 -11.13 17.34 -14.96
CA GLU A 46 -12.26 16.70 -15.64
C GLU A 46 -12.89 15.56 -14.82
N TYR A 47 -12.22 15.14 -13.73
CA TYR A 47 -12.64 13.98 -12.93
C TYR A 47 -13.19 14.42 -11.57
N GLY A 48 -14.29 13.82 -11.16
CA GLY A 48 -14.89 14.06 -9.84
C GLY A 48 -14.27 13.20 -8.73
N LEU A 49 -13.61 12.10 -9.08
CA LEU A 49 -13.01 11.16 -8.11
C LEU A 49 -11.86 10.38 -8.73
N LEU A 50 -10.82 10.16 -7.94
CA LEU A 50 -9.68 9.29 -8.23
C LEU A 50 -9.70 8.07 -7.33
N ALA A 51 -9.56 6.87 -7.91
CA ALA A 51 -9.48 5.61 -7.18
C ALA A 51 -8.04 5.07 -7.21
N LEU A 52 -7.40 5.00 -6.05
CA LEU A 52 -6.02 4.54 -5.88
C LEU A 52 -5.99 3.17 -5.22
N TYR A 53 -5.29 2.22 -5.82
CA TYR A 53 -5.26 0.83 -5.38
C TYR A 53 -3.95 0.40 -4.71
N SER A 54 -2.90 1.20 -4.85
CA SER A 54 -1.59 0.89 -4.30
C SER A 54 -0.85 2.11 -3.78
N PRO A 55 0.12 1.94 -2.87
CA PRO A 55 1.03 3.03 -2.48
C PRO A 55 1.83 3.60 -3.66
N SER A 56 2.06 2.81 -4.71
CA SER A 56 2.73 3.26 -5.93
C SER A 56 1.88 4.27 -6.71
N ASP A 57 0.55 4.08 -6.72
CA ASP A 57 -0.38 5.02 -7.37
C ASP A 57 -0.38 6.36 -6.64
N VAL A 58 -0.37 6.33 -5.30
CA VAL A 58 -0.25 7.54 -4.47
C VAL A 58 1.03 8.29 -4.80
N LYS A 59 2.15 7.57 -4.87
CA LYS A 59 3.44 8.15 -5.20
C LYS A 59 3.42 8.80 -6.59
N ALA A 60 2.95 8.08 -7.61
CA ALA A 60 2.86 8.58 -8.98
C ALA A 60 1.95 9.83 -9.08
N LEU A 61 0.81 9.82 -8.39
CA LEU A 61 -0.11 10.95 -8.34
C LEU A 61 0.59 12.19 -7.77
N VAL A 62 1.22 12.07 -6.61
CA VAL A 62 1.87 13.18 -5.92
C VAL A 62 3.09 13.69 -6.68
N GLU A 63 3.89 12.81 -7.25
CA GLU A 63 5.06 13.18 -8.05
C GLU A 63 4.67 13.96 -9.32
N HIS A 64 3.51 13.67 -9.90
CA HIS A 64 3.07 14.27 -11.17
C HIS A 64 2.18 15.49 -10.99
N PHE A 65 1.23 15.44 -10.06
CA PHE A 65 0.20 16.47 -9.89
C PHE A 65 0.29 17.24 -8.57
N GLY A 66 1.16 16.84 -7.65
CA GLY A 66 1.22 17.42 -6.30
C GLY A 66 0.08 16.93 -5.41
N THR A 67 -0.24 17.72 -4.40
CA THR A 67 -1.26 17.40 -3.38
C THR A 67 -2.45 18.35 -3.37
N GLU A 68 -2.40 19.42 -4.13
CA GLU A 68 -3.42 20.47 -4.15
C GLU A 68 -4.27 20.41 -5.41
N GLY A 69 -5.53 20.81 -5.29
CA GLY A 69 -6.46 20.89 -6.43
C GLY A 69 -6.85 19.53 -7.03
N LEU A 70 -6.63 18.45 -6.30
CA LEU A 70 -6.99 17.10 -6.73
C LEU A 70 -8.49 16.86 -6.60
N PRO A 71 -9.08 15.99 -7.44
CA PRO A 71 -10.43 15.48 -7.23
C PRO A 71 -10.57 14.74 -5.91
N ALA A 72 -11.80 14.35 -5.56
CA ALA A 72 -12.04 13.47 -4.43
C ALA A 72 -11.20 12.18 -4.54
N ILE A 73 -10.63 11.70 -3.43
CA ILE A 73 -9.76 10.52 -3.43
C ILE A 73 -10.44 9.38 -2.70
N ALA A 74 -10.53 8.23 -3.40
CA ALA A 74 -10.89 6.95 -2.84
C ALA A 74 -9.67 6.02 -2.85
N VAL A 75 -9.48 5.24 -1.78
CA VAL A 75 -8.33 4.32 -1.67
C VAL A 75 -8.76 2.90 -1.38
N PHE A 76 -7.99 1.92 -1.88
CA PHE A 76 -8.19 0.52 -1.56
C PHE A 76 -7.01 -0.04 -0.77
N GLY A 77 -7.33 -0.59 0.40
CA GLY A 77 -6.34 -1.20 1.30
C GLY A 77 -5.70 -0.21 2.27
N GLU A 78 -5.37 -0.73 3.44
CA GLU A 78 -4.79 0.03 4.55
C GLU A 78 -3.44 0.66 4.19
N GLY A 79 -2.61 -0.08 3.42
CA GLY A 79 -1.30 0.43 2.96
C GLY A 79 -1.42 1.64 2.04
N THR A 80 -2.44 1.66 1.17
CA THR A 80 -2.73 2.78 0.25
C THR A 80 -3.29 3.96 1.03
N LEU A 81 -4.23 3.72 1.97
CA LEU A 81 -4.78 4.75 2.85
C LEU A 81 -3.67 5.46 3.61
N ARG A 82 -2.76 4.69 4.20
CA ARG A 82 -1.63 5.25 4.91
C ARG A 82 -0.75 6.11 4.00
N ALA A 83 -0.32 5.55 2.86
CA ALA A 83 0.53 6.28 1.92
C ALA A 83 -0.11 7.61 1.50
N ALA A 84 -1.44 7.63 1.28
CA ALA A 84 -2.18 8.83 0.93
C ALA A 84 -2.18 9.86 2.08
N LEU A 85 -2.46 9.42 3.31
CA LEU A 85 -2.47 10.32 4.48
C LEU A 85 -1.06 10.83 4.82
N ASP A 86 -0.04 9.99 4.72
CA ASP A 86 1.38 10.36 4.94
C ASP A 86 1.87 11.36 3.88
N ALA A 87 1.31 11.30 2.66
CA ALA A 87 1.56 12.26 1.59
C ALA A 87 0.74 13.57 1.72
N GLY A 88 -0.10 13.70 2.74
CA GLY A 88 -0.94 14.88 2.98
C GLY A 88 -2.21 14.93 2.14
N LEU A 89 -2.62 13.82 1.51
CA LEU A 89 -3.83 13.75 0.71
C LEU A 89 -5.08 13.62 1.60
N THR A 90 -6.17 14.28 1.21
CA THR A 90 -7.48 14.12 1.83
C THR A 90 -8.21 12.96 1.17
N VAL A 91 -8.42 11.87 1.90
CA VAL A 91 -9.14 10.69 1.43
C VAL A 91 -10.59 10.80 1.87
N LEU A 92 -11.55 10.65 0.94
CA LEU A 92 -12.99 10.77 1.20
C LEU A 92 -13.73 9.44 1.15
N ALA A 93 -13.12 8.39 0.60
CA ALA A 93 -13.67 7.04 0.62
C ALA A 93 -12.56 6.00 0.76
N ASN A 94 -12.80 4.91 1.47
CA ASN A 94 -11.85 3.81 1.57
C ASN A 94 -12.54 2.45 1.61
N ALA A 95 -11.85 1.45 1.08
CA ALA A 95 -12.21 0.04 1.10
C ALA A 95 -10.94 -0.81 1.37
N PRO A 96 -11.07 -2.02 1.90
CA PRO A 96 -12.30 -2.62 2.42
C PRO A 96 -12.64 -2.11 3.82
N THR A 97 -13.92 -1.89 4.06
CA THR A 97 -14.50 -1.67 5.39
C THR A 97 -15.73 -2.57 5.56
N PRO A 98 -16.28 -2.74 6.76
CA PRO A 98 -17.52 -3.50 6.94
C PRO A 98 -18.67 -2.98 6.07
N GLU A 99 -18.78 -1.66 5.90
CA GLU A 99 -19.82 -1.00 5.10
C GLU A 99 -19.48 -0.98 3.60
N ALA A 100 -18.19 -0.98 3.27
CA ALA A 100 -17.68 -0.91 1.90
C ALA A 100 -16.64 -2.00 1.65
N PRO A 101 -17.03 -3.26 1.43
CA PRO A 101 -16.10 -4.38 1.25
C PRO A 101 -15.33 -4.32 -0.09
N SER A 102 -15.73 -3.46 -1.01
CA SER A 102 -15.08 -3.26 -2.32
C SER A 102 -14.96 -1.77 -2.66
N MET A 103 -14.04 -1.43 -3.57
CA MET A 103 -13.91 -0.08 -4.08
C MET A 103 -15.23 0.40 -4.73
N ALA A 104 -15.88 -0.45 -5.52
CA ALA A 104 -17.17 -0.10 -6.13
C ALA A 104 -18.21 0.31 -5.07
N LYS A 105 -18.28 -0.42 -3.94
CA LYS A 105 -19.19 -0.07 -2.86
C LYS A 105 -18.78 1.22 -2.13
N ALA A 106 -17.49 1.46 -1.95
CA ALA A 106 -17.01 2.72 -1.35
C ALA A 106 -17.38 3.93 -2.23
N VAL A 107 -17.19 3.81 -3.53
CA VAL A 107 -17.56 4.84 -4.51
C VAL A 107 -19.08 5.04 -4.56
N ASP A 108 -19.87 3.97 -4.54
CA ASP A 108 -21.34 4.03 -4.50
C ASP A 108 -21.84 4.81 -3.27
N ILE A 109 -21.30 4.52 -2.09
CA ILE A 109 -21.62 5.24 -0.85
C ILE A 109 -21.22 6.72 -0.96
N PHE A 110 -20.03 7.01 -1.48
CA PHE A 110 -19.56 8.38 -1.68
C PHE A 110 -20.49 9.15 -2.61
N LEU A 111 -20.81 8.61 -3.79
CA LEU A 111 -21.68 9.26 -4.76
C LEU A 111 -23.10 9.45 -4.24
N THR A 112 -23.61 8.49 -3.47
CA THR A 112 -24.94 8.60 -2.84
C THR A 112 -24.99 9.77 -1.86
N LYS A 113 -23.95 9.96 -1.03
CA LYS A 113 -23.85 11.08 -0.10
C LYS A 113 -23.78 12.42 -0.83
N VAL A 114 -22.92 12.51 -1.84
CA VAL A 114 -22.77 13.72 -2.68
C VAL A 114 -24.12 14.07 -3.35
N ALA A 115 -24.82 13.08 -3.91
CA ALA A 115 -26.13 13.29 -4.53
C ALA A 115 -27.21 13.74 -3.53
N ALA A 116 -27.11 13.32 -2.26
CA ALA A 116 -27.97 13.79 -1.17
C ALA A 116 -27.62 15.18 -0.65
N GLY A 117 -26.56 15.81 -1.17
CA GLY A 117 -26.07 17.10 -0.69
C GLY A 117 -25.28 17.02 0.62
N GLU A 118 -24.87 15.82 1.03
CA GLU A 118 -24.02 15.62 2.19
C GLU A 118 -22.55 15.89 1.83
N GLU A 119 -21.84 16.57 2.74
CA GLU A 119 -20.39 16.78 2.58
C GLU A 119 -19.65 15.53 3.07
N PRO A 120 -18.93 14.81 2.18
CA PRO A 120 -18.18 13.62 2.58
C PRO A 120 -17.07 13.98 3.59
N GLN A 121 -17.02 13.25 4.69
CA GLN A 121 -16.03 13.49 5.73
C GLN A 121 -14.70 12.80 5.41
N PRO A 122 -13.55 13.46 5.72
CA PRO A 122 -12.24 12.84 5.55
C PRO A 122 -12.09 11.55 6.35
N VAL A 123 -11.53 10.55 5.69
CA VAL A 123 -11.20 9.27 6.30
C VAL A 123 -9.94 9.41 7.13
N ALA A 124 -9.99 8.93 8.37
CA ALA A 124 -8.83 8.86 9.26
C ALA A 124 -8.47 7.41 9.56
N LEU A 125 -7.21 7.17 9.92
CA LEU A 125 -6.80 5.88 10.46
C LEU A 125 -7.54 5.62 11.77
N THR A 126 -8.24 4.50 11.84
CA THR A 126 -8.94 4.10 13.08
C THR A 126 -7.95 3.82 14.20
N THR A 127 -8.39 3.96 15.46
CA THR A 127 -7.55 3.68 16.64
C THR A 127 -7.06 2.22 16.65
N ASP A 128 -7.86 1.31 16.11
CA ASP A 128 -7.52 -0.12 16.00
C ASP A 128 -6.40 -0.35 14.96
N THR A 129 -6.44 0.36 13.86
CA THR A 129 -5.38 0.38 12.85
C THR A 129 -4.07 0.90 13.43
N ARG A 130 -4.08 2.03 14.16
CA ARG A 130 -2.90 2.58 14.84
C ARG A 130 -2.31 1.59 15.85
N LYS A 131 -3.17 0.87 16.57
CA LYS A 131 -2.75 -0.13 17.57
C LYS A 131 -2.09 -1.35 16.92
N LYS A 132 -2.68 -1.88 15.84
CA LYS A 132 -2.08 -2.97 15.03
C LYS A 132 -0.72 -2.59 14.48
N GLU A 133 -0.56 -1.36 14.04
CA GLU A 133 0.68 -0.84 13.50
C GLU A 133 1.75 -0.64 14.56
N PHE A 134 1.38 -0.09 15.70
CA PHE A 134 2.31 0.02 16.83
C PHE A 134 2.85 -1.36 17.19
N ILE A 135 2.01 -2.38 17.27
CA ILE A 135 2.41 -3.76 17.54
C ILE A 135 3.34 -4.28 16.42
N ARG A 136 2.98 -4.06 15.14
CA ARG A 136 3.79 -4.50 13.99
C ARG A 136 5.16 -3.80 13.94
N SER A 137 5.20 -2.51 14.25
CA SER A 137 6.45 -1.73 14.31
C SER A 137 7.37 -2.23 15.43
N GLN A 138 6.81 -2.57 16.59
CA GLN A 138 7.55 -3.14 17.72
C GLN A 138 8.12 -4.51 17.37
N GLN A 139 7.32 -5.38 16.72
CA GLN A 139 7.78 -6.70 16.25
C GLN A 139 8.92 -6.57 15.24
N HIS A 140 8.84 -5.62 14.32
CA HIS A 140 9.89 -5.37 13.32
C HIS A 140 11.19 -4.88 13.97
N LYS A 141 11.10 -3.97 14.96
CA LYS A 141 12.25 -3.50 15.73
C LYS A 141 12.92 -4.62 16.53
N LEU A 142 12.14 -5.51 17.14
CA LEU A 142 12.63 -6.68 17.87
C LEU A 142 13.33 -7.69 16.94
N ALA A 143 12.75 -7.95 15.77
CA ALA A 143 13.33 -8.80 14.76
C ALA A 143 14.69 -8.27 14.24
N LYS A 144 14.80 -6.94 14.03
CA LYS A 144 16.08 -6.29 13.67
C LYS A 144 17.12 -6.40 14.78
N LYS A 145 16.72 -6.23 16.05
CA LYS A 145 17.63 -6.28 17.20
C LYS A 145 18.15 -7.70 17.47
N GLY A 146 17.38 -8.73 17.15
CA GLY A 146 17.81 -10.13 17.23
C GLY A 146 18.84 -10.53 16.15
N ARG A 147 18.91 -9.81 15.04
CA ARG A 147 19.84 -10.09 13.93
C ARG A 147 21.27 -9.61 14.17
N THR A 148 21.46 -8.66 15.09
CA THR A 148 22.78 -8.06 15.38
C THR A 148 23.60 -8.81 16.44
N ARG A 149 23.07 -9.88 17.02
CA ARG A 149 23.80 -10.75 17.96
C ARG A 149 24.12 -12.10 17.35
N ARG A 150 25.02 -12.14 16.36
CA ARG A 150 25.80 -13.37 16.08
C ARG A 150 27.01 -13.35 17.01
N PRO A 151 27.22 -14.38 17.84
CA PRO A 151 28.49 -14.53 18.52
C PRO A 151 29.54 -14.88 17.48
N THR A 152 30.62 -14.13 17.45
CA THR A 152 31.88 -14.48 16.82
C THR A 152 32.38 -15.75 17.50
N THR A 153 32.32 -16.88 16.82
CA THR A 153 33.07 -18.08 17.22
C THR A 153 34.53 -17.81 16.97
N GLU A 154 35.25 -17.50 18.03
CA GLU A 154 36.69 -17.54 18.06
C GLU A 154 37.17 -18.94 17.68
N SER A 155 37.99 -19.02 16.64
CA SER A 155 38.88 -20.13 16.37
C SER A 155 39.80 -20.36 17.56
N ARG A 156 39.72 -21.53 18.16
CA ARG A 156 40.86 -22.07 18.91
C ARG A 156 41.41 -23.28 18.20
N LYS A 157 42.68 -23.12 17.89
CA LYS A 157 43.76 -24.07 17.53
C LYS A 157 43.41 -25.57 17.49
#